data_7883e69c7c670930abe161e1cf6bbf33
#
_entry.id   7883e69c7c670930abe161e1cf6bbf33
#
_cell.length_a   1.000
_cell.length_b   1.000
_cell.length_c   1.000
_cell.angle_alpha   90.00
_cell.angle_beta   90.00
_cell.angle_gamma   90.00
#
_symmetry.space_group_name_H-M   'P 1'
#
loop_
_entity.id
_entity.type
_entity.pdbx_description
1 polymer ?
#
loop_
_entity_poly.entity_id
_entity_poly.type
_entity_poly.pdbx_seq_one_letter_code
_entity_poly.pdbx_strand_id
1 'polypeptide(L)'
;GWTGVKMGIKKGLTHAPEEMKELKDITLNQKFIEGKGSEKKIENFQKVYKENLINKNKIKKNIKAVVACGNGTAGVFAPDILRGIGCEVIELDCNLDWSFPKYNPNPEDLEMLHEIAKVVKENNADIGFGFDGDGDRVGVIDNDGNEIFSDKIGLLIARNLSTKYQNSKFIVDVKSTGLYKKDKILLKNNCETIYWKTGHSHIKRKVNNENALAGFEKSGHFFFNQPLGYGYDDGINSAIHVCHLLDNQNKKMSEIMKDIPITYQTPTMAPFCKDEEKYLVVENLVKQIENLKEKKEKIDDQLITNILTVNGVRFSFEDGSWGLIRASSNKPSLVIVTESPTSEERKIKIFNFIDDLLQKTGKIGEYDQKI
;
A
#
# COMPACT_ATOMS: atom_id res chain seq x y z
N GLY A 1 -7.16 9.19 22.48
CA GLY A 1 -6.47 8.68 23.61
C GLY A 1 -5.30 7.74 23.32
N TRP A 2 -4.74 7.73 22.09
CA TRP A 2 -3.56 6.92 21.75
C TRP A 2 -2.35 7.84 21.55
N THR A 3 -1.20 7.43 22.05
CA THR A 3 0.08 8.06 21.75
C THR A 3 1.01 7.03 21.13
N GLY A 4 1.84 7.45 20.19
CA GLY A 4 2.78 6.55 19.51
C GLY A 4 4.06 7.29 19.12
N VAL A 5 5.16 6.55 19.04
CA VAL A 5 6.43 7.04 18.55
C VAL A 5 6.90 6.16 17.40
N LYS A 6 7.05 6.73 16.21
CA LYS A 6 7.75 6.06 15.09
C LYS A 6 9.25 6.17 15.32
N MET A 7 9.90 5.04 15.49
CA MET A 7 11.35 4.97 15.70
C MET A 7 12.04 4.52 14.43
N GLY A 8 13.11 5.19 14.08
CA GLY A 8 13.90 4.87 12.89
C GLY A 8 15.36 4.58 13.22
N ILE A 9 16.00 3.89 12.29
CA ILE A 9 17.44 3.65 12.26
C ILE A 9 18.05 4.35 11.03
N LYS A 10 19.31 4.07 10.73
CA LYS A 10 20.00 4.64 9.56
C LYS A 10 19.20 4.47 8.26
N LYS A 11 19.35 5.40 7.32
CA LYS A 11 18.72 5.41 5.99
C LYS A 11 17.18 5.52 6.01
N GLY A 12 16.59 6.11 7.02
CA GLY A 12 15.13 6.26 7.13
C GLY A 12 14.38 4.93 7.35
N LEU A 13 15.08 3.85 7.69
CA LEU A 13 14.46 2.58 8.01
C LEU A 13 13.81 2.63 9.39
N THR A 14 12.57 2.17 9.50
CA THR A 14 11.88 2.00 10.77
C THR A 14 12.33 0.73 11.48
N HIS A 15 12.18 0.70 12.82
CA HIS A 15 12.46 -0.50 13.59
C HIS A 15 11.65 -1.69 13.06
N ALA A 16 12.34 -2.80 12.80
CA ALA A 16 11.71 -4.09 12.52
C ALA A 16 11.48 -4.86 13.84
N PRO A 17 10.80 -6.02 13.79
CA PRO A 17 10.53 -6.80 14.99
C PRO A 17 11.76 -7.12 15.84
N GLU A 18 12.91 -7.32 15.21
CA GLU A 18 14.18 -7.65 15.88
C GLU A 18 14.69 -6.45 16.70
N GLU A 19 14.72 -5.25 16.12
CA GLU A 19 15.11 -4.03 16.83
C GLU A 19 14.09 -3.65 17.90
N MET A 20 12.80 -3.91 17.67
CA MET A 20 11.77 -3.71 18.70
C MET A 20 11.95 -4.65 19.90
N LYS A 21 12.37 -5.90 19.63
CA LYS A 21 12.69 -6.86 20.69
C LYS A 21 13.92 -6.42 21.50
N GLU A 22 14.96 -5.95 20.83
CA GLU A 22 16.15 -5.40 21.46
C GLU A 22 15.83 -4.18 22.34
N LEU A 23 15.02 -3.24 21.80
CA LEU A 23 14.57 -2.07 22.55
C LEU A 23 13.77 -2.46 23.80
N LYS A 24 12.89 -3.46 23.68
CA LYS A 24 12.16 -4.02 24.82
C LYS A 24 13.11 -4.60 25.88
N ASP A 25 14.13 -5.35 25.45
CA ASP A 25 15.13 -5.94 26.36
C ASP A 25 15.94 -4.85 27.10
N ILE A 26 16.40 -3.83 26.37
CA ILE A 26 17.09 -2.68 26.93
C ILE A 26 16.21 -1.99 28.00
N THR A 27 14.95 -1.76 27.67
CA THR A 27 14.02 -1.05 28.56
C THR A 27 13.69 -1.84 29.81
N LEU A 28 13.33 -3.13 29.68
CA LEU A 28 12.94 -3.98 30.80
C LEU A 28 14.11 -4.30 31.75
N ASN A 29 15.31 -4.40 31.19
CA ASN A 29 16.51 -4.69 31.97
C ASN A 29 17.29 -3.43 32.36
N GLN A 30 16.76 -2.26 32.10
CA GLN A 30 17.39 -0.95 32.41
C GLN A 30 18.83 -0.83 31.91
N LYS A 31 19.13 -1.42 30.74
CA LYS A 31 20.46 -1.38 30.10
C LYS A 31 20.71 -0.06 29.37
N PHE A 32 20.48 1.06 30.07
CA PHE A 32 20.65 2.39 29.49
C PHE A 32 22.12 2.79 29.41
N ILE A 33 22.46 3.51 28.34
CA ILE A 33 23.78 4.11 28.20
C ILE A 33 23.79 5.41 29.01
N GLU A 34 24.76 5.57 29.90
CA GLU A 34 25.00 6.81 30.61
C GLU A 34 25.89 7.74 29.76
N GLY A 35 25.59 9.03 29.74
CA GLY A 35 26.38 10.00 29.01
C GLY A 35 25.74 11.39 28.98
N LYS A 36 26.48 12.34 28.44
CA LYS A 36 25.98 13.70 28.16
C LYS A 36 25.47 13.76 26.74
N GLY A 37 24.17 14.05 26.57
CA GLY A 37 23.55 14.32 25.29
C GLY A 37 23.61 15.80 24.91
N SER A 38 23.29 16.10 23.66
CA SER A 38 23.06 17.46 23.18
C SER A 38 21.82 17.48 22.27
N GLU A 39 21.12 18.60 22.26
CA GLU A 39 20.00 18.87 21.37
C GLU A 39 20.45 19.84 20.28
N LYS A 40 20.05 19.58 19.04
CA LYS A 40 20.24 20.49 17.92
C LYS A 40 18.93 20.64 17.17
N LYS A 41 18.39 21.85 17.19
CA LYS A 41 17.23 22.21 16.38
C LYS A 41 17.65 22.46 14.93
N ILE A 42 16.95 21.84 13.99
CA ILE A 42 17.12 22.08 12.55
C ILE A 42 16.10 23.14 12.14
N GLU A 43 16.58 24.35 11.87
CA GLU A 43 15.73 25.45 11.42
C GLU A 43 15.28 25.24 9.96
N ASN A 44 14.06 25.72 9.65
CA ASN A 44 13.51 25.72 8.29
C ASN A 44 13.39 24.34 7.60
N PHE A 45 13.35 23.23 8.34
CA PHE A 45 13.30 21.90 7.76
C PHE A 45 12.05 21.70 6.87
N GLN A 46 10.90 22.25 7.24
CA GLN A 46 9.69 22.23 6.42
C GLN A 46 9.93 22.86 5.03
N LYS A 47 10.63 23.99 4.97
CA LYS A 47 10.99 24.63 3.70
C LYS A 47 11.91 23.73 2.86
N VAL A 48 12.92 23.14 3.48
CA VAL A 48 13.85 22.21 2.81
C VAL A 48 13.09 21.02 2.22
N TYR A 49 12.16 20.43 2.95
CA TYR A 49 11.34 19.31 2.47
C TYR A 49 10.47 19.74 1.27
N LYS A 50 9.71 20.85 1.39
CA LYS A 50 8.86 21.36 0.31
C LYS A 50 9.69 21.66 -0.94
N GLU A 51 10.77 22.42 -0.82
CA GLU A 51 11.63 22.78 -1.95
C GLU A 51 12.29 21.56 -2.62
N ASN A 52 12.69 20.56 -1.85
CA ASN A 52 13.28 19.34 -2.38
C ASN A 52 12.31 18.61 -3.32
N LEU A 53 11.04 18.45 -2.91
CA LEU A 53 10.01 17.82 -3.74
C LEU A 53 9.63 18.69 -4.93
N ILE A 54 9.39 19.99 -4.72
CA ILE A 54 8.96 20.93 -5.78
C ILE A 54 10.01 21.06 -6.89
N ASN A 55 11.29 21.23 -6.53
CA ASN A 55 12.33 21.54 -7.50
C ASN A 55 12.67 20.36 -8.42
N LYS A 56 12.44 19.14 -7.97
CA LYS A 56 12.73 17.92 -8.73
C LYS A 56 11.55 17.44 -9.58
N ASN A 57 10.34 17.95 -9.35
CA ASN A 57 9.12 17.30 -9.81
C ASN A 57 8.15 18.21 -10.56
N LYS A 58 8.64 19.22 -11.29
CA LYS A 58 7.77 20.07 -12.10
C LYS A 58 7.02 19.30 -13.17
N ILE A 59 5.74 19.59 -13.33
CA ILE A 59 4.88 19.09 -14.40
C ILE A 59 4.60 20.19 -15.42
N LYS A 60 4.19 19.79 -16.64
CA LYS A 60 3.92 20.70 -17.76
C LYS A 60 2.44 20.95 -17.93
N LYS A 61 1.60 19.95 -17.64
CA LYS A 61 0.15 20.04 -17.74
C LYS A 61 -0.43 20.74 -16.52
N ASN A 62 -1.50 21.51 -16.75
CA ASN A 62 -2.33 21.99 -15.64
C ASN A 62 -3.23 20.84 -15.18
N ILE A 63 -2.87 20.18 -14.08
CA ILE A 63 -3.64 19.11 -13.46
C ILE A 63 -4.44 19.70 -12.30
N LYS A 64 -5.77 19.63 -12.38
CA LYS A 64 -6.65 20.03 -11.29
C LYS A 64 -6.81 18.88 -10.31
N ALA A 65 -6.31 19.03 -9.10
CA ALA A 65 -6.29 18.01 -8.07
C ALA A 65 -7.09 18.41 -6.83
N VAL A 66 -8.00 17.55 -6.39
CA VAL A 66 -8.58 17.62 -5.04
C VAL A 66 -7.58 17.00 -4.06
N VAL A 67 -7.27 17.71 -3.00
CA VAL A 67 -6.30 17.31 -1.97
C VAL A 67 -7.02 17.24 -0.63
N ALA A 68 -7.29 16.04 -0.15
CA ALA A 68 -7.98 15.78 1.09
C ALA A 68 -7.01 15.25 2.15
N CYS A 69 -6.93 15.94 3.28
CA CYS A 69 -6.00 15.60 4.36
C CYS A 69 -6.69 15.15 5.65
N GLY A 70 -8.04 15.16 5.69
CA GLY A 70 -8.82 14.77 6.87
C GLY A 70 -8.34 15.45 8.16
N ASN A 71 -7.91 16.70 8.07
CA ASN A 71 -7.30 17.49 9.15
C ASN A 71 -5.97 16.92 9.69
N GLY A 72 -5.32 16.01 8.96
CA GLY A 72 -4.02 15.43 9.32
C GLY A 72 -2.82 16.30 8.92
N THR A 73 -1.62 15.81 9.23
CA THR A 73 -0.34 16.53 9.03
C THR A 73 -0.04 16.83 7.57
N ALA A 74 -0.51 16.00 6.63
CA ALA A 74 -0.34 16.25 5.20
C ALA A 74 -0.88 17.62 4.76
N GLY A 75 -1.90 18.15 5.44
CA GLY A 75 -2.49 19.47 5.15
C GLY A 75 -1.51 20.64 5.21
N VAL A 76 -0.45 20.52 6.03
CA VAL A 76 0.60 21.53 6.16
C VAL A 76 1.55 21.54 4.95
N PHE A 77 1.58 20.47 4.17
CA PHE A 77 2.59 20.24 3.14
C PHE A 77 2.01 20.00 1.74
N ALA A 78 1.04 19.10 1.61
CA ALA A 78 0.57 18.59 0.33
C ALA A 78 0.00 19.67 -0.59
N PRO A 79 -0.87 20.59 -0.14
CA PRO A 79 -1.41 21.65 -1.00
C PRO A 79 -0.31 22.53 -1.60
N ASP A 80 0.64 22.98 -0.80
CA ASP A 80 1.72 23.84 -1.24
C ASP A 80 2.68 23.13 -2.21
N ILE A 81 2.99 21.86 -1.93
CA ILE A 81 3.88 21.06 -2.77
C ILE A 81 3.23 20.79 -4.12
N LEU A 82 1.96 20.38 -4.15
CA LEU A 82 1.25 20.10 -5.40
C LEU A 82 1.04 21.36 -6.24
N ARG A 83 0.70 22.52 -5.63
CA ARG A 83 0.74 23.82 -6.33
C ARG A 83 2.14 24.14 -6.84
N GLY A 84 3.13 23.90 -5.99
CA GLY A 84 4.54 24.17 -6.32
C GLY A 84 5.04 23.37 -7.52
N ILE A 85 4.58 22.14 -7.76
CA ILE A 85 4.94 21.38 -8.96
C ILE A 85 4.17 21.79 -10.20
N GLY A 86 3.02 22.50 -10.08
CA GLY A 86 2.24 23.05 -11.19
C GLY A 86 0.77 22.60 -11.22
N CYS A 87 0.24 21.97 -10.16
CA CYS A 87 -1.18 21.63 -10.06
C CYS A 87 -2.06 22.82 -9.67
N GLU A 88 -3.29 22.84 -10.20
CA GLU A 88 -4.40 23.59 -9.62
C GLU A 88 -4.98 22.76 -8.46
N VAL A 89 -4.93 23.28 -7.23
CA VAL A 89 -5.28 22.50 -6.03
C VAL A 89 -6.57 23.00 -5.40
N ILE A 90 -7.51 22.08 -5.20
CA ILE A 90 -8.73 22.25 -4.40
C ILE A 90 -8.50 21.55 -3.07
N GLU A 91 -8.49 22.31 -1.99
CA GLU A 91 -8.27 21.79 -0.64
C GLU A 91 -9.56 21.24 -0.02
N LEU A 92 -9.46 20.07 0.60
CA LEU A 92 -10.53 19.44 1.38
C LEU A 92 -9.96 19.01 2.74
N ASP A 93 -10.45 19.64 3.81
CA ASP A 93 -10.05 19.35 5.19
C ASP A 93 -8.52 19.38 5.42
N CYS A 94 -7.85 20.40 4.85
CA CYS A 94 -6.40 20.56 4.94
C CYS A 94 -5.92 21.37 6.17
N ASN A 95 -6.82 21.98 6.92
CA ASN A 95 -6.46 22.64 8.19
C ASN A 95 -6.15 21.59 9.24
N LEU A 96 -4.95 21.67 9.85
CA LEU A 96 -4.55 20.73 10.89
C LEU A 96 -5.44 20.83 12.13
N ASP A 97 -6.09 19.74 12.48
CA ASP A 97 -6.92 19.61 13.68
C ASP A 97 -6.78 18.20 14.28
N TRP A 98 -6.09 18.10 15.41
CA TRP A 98 -5.81 16.84 16.10
C TRP A 98 -7.06 16.12 16.65
N SER A 99 -8.22 16.75 16.63
CA SER A 99 -9.48 16.09 17.02
C SER A 99 -10.07 15.25 15.91
N PHE A 100 -9.64 15.42 14.66
CA PHE A 100 -10.17 14.76 13.47
C PHE A 100 -11.72 14.83 13.42
N PRO A 101 -12.29 16.05 13.31
CA PRO A 101 -13.71 16.31 13.62
C PRO A 101 -14.71 15.65 12.68
N LYS A 102 -14.31 15.26 11.47
CA LYS A 102 -15.23 14.65 10.49
C LYS A 102 -15.10 13.12 10.47
N TYR A 103 -13.92 12.62 10.22
CA TYR A 103 -13.61 11.19 10.12
C TYR A 103 -12.14 10.95 10.50
N ASN A 104 -11.82 9.71 10.79
CA ASN A 104 -10.42 9.33 10.95
C ASN A 104 -9.76 9.25 9.56
N PRO A 105 -8.76 10.09 9.25
CA PRO A 105 -8.16 10.12 7.92
C PRO A 105 -7.48 8.79 7.59
N ASN A 106 -8.03 8.10 6.60
CA ASN A 106 -7.54 6.82 6.13
C ASN A 106 -7.90 6.66 4.65
N PRO A 107 -6.93 6.46 3.75
CA PRO A 107 -7.17 6.32 2.32
C PRO A 107 -7.91 5.03 1.91
N GLU A 108 -8.23 4.15 2.86
CA GLU A 108 -9.11 2.98 2.68
C GLU A 108 -10.52 3.22 3.29
N ASP A 109 -10.81 4.39 3.85
CA ASP A 109 -12.09 4.72 4.48
C ASP A 109 -13.09 5.25 3.44
N LEU A 110 -14.23 4.59 3.34
CA LEU A 110 -15.26 4.92 2.35
C LEU A 110 -15.87 6.31 2.54
N GLU A 111 -15.99 6.80 3.77
CA GLU A 111 -16.53 8.14 4.05
C GLU A 111 -15.61 9.20 3.45
N MET A 112 -14.30 9.10 3.73
CA MET A 112 -13.30 9.99 3.15
C MET A 112 -13.29 9.91 1.62
N LEU A 113 -13.30 8.70 1.05
CA LEU A 113 -13.24 8.49 -0.39
C LEU A 113 -14.47 9.04 -1.11
N HIS A 114 -15.66 8.89 -0.53
CA HIS A 114 -16.91 9.44 -1.08
C HIS A 114 -16.92 10.97 -1.06
N GLU A 115 -16.43 11.62 -0.01
CA GLU A 115 -16.28 13.08 0.04
C GLU A 115 -15.31 13.58 -1.04
N ILE A 116 -14.18 12.91 -1.23
CA ILE A 116 -13.24 13.25 -2.31
C ILE A 116 -13.91 13.10 -3.68
N ALA A 117 -14.60 11.98 -3.92
CA ALA A 117 -15.28 11.69 -5.18
C ALA A 117 -16.34 12.74 -5.53
N LYS A 118 -17.08 13.21 -4.52
CA LYS A 118 -18.06 14.29 -4.66
C LYS A 118 -17.38 15.59 -5.12
N VAL A 119 -16.33 16.02 -4.42
CA VAL A 119 -15.62 17.27 -4.73
C VAL A 119 -14.93 17.18 -6.09
N VAL A 120 -14.38 16.02 -6.48
CA VAL A 120 -13.81 15.78 -7.82
C VAL A 120 -14.85 16.04 -8.91
N LYS A 121 -16.07 15.46 -8.77
CA LYS A 121 -17.15 15.63 -9.75
C LYS A 121 -17.67 17.06 -9.80
N GLU A 122 -17.94 17.68 -8.65
CA GLU A 122 -18.44 19.05 -8.57
C GLU A 122 -17.52 20.08 -9.22
N ASN A 123 -16.22 19.84 -9.17
CA ASN A 123 -15.21 20.75 -9.69
C ASN A 123 -14.62 20.32 -11.04
N ASN A 124 -15.07 19.20 -11.63
CA ASN A 124 -14.46 18.61 -12.81
C ASN A 124 -12.93 18.47 -12.67
N ALA A 125 -12.49 17.97 -11.50
CA ALA A 125 -11.07 17.77 -11.25
C ALA A 125 -10.54 16.53 -11.99
N ASP A 126 -9.25 16.54 -12.33
CA ASP A 126 -8.59 15.44 -13.05
C ASP A 126 -8.29 14.25 -12.12
N ILE A 127 -8.15 14.52 -10.83
CA ILE A 127 -7.72 13.54 -9.83
C ILE A 127 -8.10 13.99 -8.40
N GLY A 128 -8.36 13.03 -7.52
CA GLY A 128 -8.48 13.24 -6.08
C GLY A 128 -7.43 12.46 -5.32
N PHE A 129 -6.82 13.09 -4.31
CA PHE A 129 -5.88 12.49 -3.36
C PHE A 129 -6.41 12.54 -1.95
N GLY A 130 -6.40 11.41 -1.25
CA GLY A 130 -6.70 11.31 0.18
C GLY A 130 -5.46 10.86 0.96
N PHE A 131 -5.06 11.62 1.97
CA PHE A 131 -3.91 11.31 2.83
C PHE A 131 -4.37 10.85 4.20
N ASP A 132 -3.62 9.96 4.82
CA ASP A 132 -3.87 9.58 6.21
C ASP A 132 -3.32 10.60 7.24
N GLY A 133 -3.53 10.31 8.51
CA GLY A 133 -3.28 11.27 9.60
C GLY A 133 -1.85 11.77 9.70
N ASP A 134 -0.85 10.95 9.39
CA ASP A 134 0.57 11.31 9.38
C ASP A 134 1.15 11.49 7.96
N GLY A 135 0.32 11.28 6.92
CA GLY A 135 0.63 11.64 5.53
C GLY A 135 1.60 10.67 4.83
N ASP A 136 1.80 9.47 5.35
CA ASP A 136 2.67 8.47 4.72
C ASP A 136 1.94 7.55 3.73
N ARG A 137 0.58 7.63 3.66
CA ARG A 137 -0.26 6.92 2.70
C ARG A 137 -1.04 7.86 1.80
N VAL A 138 -1.37 7.37 0.60
CA VAL A 138 -2.24 8.07 -0.34
C VAL A 138 -3.27 7.12 -0.95
N GLY A 139 -4.52 7.57 -0.97
CA GLY A 139 -5.61 7.02 -1.79
C GLY A 139 -5.86 7.90 -3.01
N VAL A 140 -6.38 7.32 -4.07
CA VAL A 140 -6.58 8.01 -5.36
C VAL A 140 -8.00 7.79 -5.86
N ILE A 141 -8.65 8.88 -6.25
CA ILE A 141 -9.95 8.93 -6.92
C ILE A 141 -9.73 9.45 -8.35
N ASP A 142 -10.28 8.76 -9.35
CA ASP A 142 -10.19 9.22 -10.75
C ASP A 142 -11.10 10.41 -11.05
N ASN A 143 -11.00 10.95 -12.26
CA ASN A 143 -11.80 12.09 -12.73
C ASN A 143 -13.31 11.81 -12.83
N ASP A 144 -13.72 10.54 -12.84
CA ASP A 144 -15.13 10.12 -12.86
C ASP A 144 -15.65 9.85 -11.42
N GLY A 145 -14.79 10.03 -10.41
CA GLY A 145 -15.10 9.84 -8.99
C GLY A 145 -15.07 8.38 -8.55
N ASN A 146 -14.33 7.53 -9.26
CA ASN A 146 -14.15 6.13 -8.86
C ASN A 146 -12.87 5.98 -8.04
N GLU A 147 -12.93 5.18 -6.99
CA GLU A 147 -11.77 4.77 -6.23
C GLU A 147 -10.87 3.86 -7.07
N ILE A 148 -9.57 4.09 -6.98
CA ILE A 148 -8.56 3.23 -7.57
C ILE A 148 -7.77 2.55 -6.45
N PHE A 149 -7.84 1.23 -6.38
CA PHE A 149 -7.04 0.49 -5.41
C PHE A 149 -5.56 0.82 -5.51
N SER A 150 -4.92 1.05 -4.37
CA SER A 150 -3.53 1.51 -4.30
C SER A 150 -2.53 0.58 -4.99
N ASP A 151 -2.77 -0.74 -5.00
CA ASP A 151 -1.93 -1.69 -5.72
C ASP A 151 -2.00 -1.51 -7.24
N LYS A 152 -3.14 -1.05 -7.79
CA LYS A 152 -3.27 -0.71 -9.21
C LYS A 152 -2.62 0.64 -9.54
N ILE A 153 -2.72 1.62 -8.63
CA ILE A 153 -1.95 2.87 -8.74
C ILE A 153 -0.45 2.57 -8.74
N GLY A 154 0.02 1.74 -7.82
CA GLY A 154 1.42 1.31 -7.78
C GLY A 154 1.87 0.64 -9.10
N LEU A 155 1.01 -0.20 -9.70
CA LEU A 155 1.28 -0.81 -11.01
C LEU A 155 1.40 0.24 -12.12
N LEU A 156 0.52 1.24 -12.16
CA LEU A 156 0.57 2.32 -13.14
C LEU A 156 1.83 3.17 -12.98
N ILE A 157 2.19 3.51 -11.74
CA ILE A 157 3.44 4.21 -11.45
C ILE A 157 4.64 3.37 -11.89
N ALA A 158 4.66 2.06 -11.58
CA ALA A 158 5.73 1.16 -12.01
C ALA A 158 5.87 1.11 -13.54
N ARG A 159 4.74 1.02 -14.29
CA ARG A 159 4.73 1.11 -15.75
C ARG A 159 5.38 2.42 -16.23
N ASN A 160 4.93 3.56 -15.69
CA ASN A 160 5.44 4.88 -16.07
C ASN A 160 6.94 4.99 -15.78
N LEU A 161 7.38 4.57 -14.59
CA LEU A 161 8.80 4.58 -14.21
C LEU A 161 9.65 3.64 -15.08
N SER A 162 9.14 2.47 -15.44
CA SER A 162 9.85 1.48 -16.23
C SER A 162 10.22 1.97 -17.63
N THR A 163 9.49 2.95 -18.17
CA THR A 163 9.82 3.55 -19.49
C THR A 163 11.14 4.32 -19.45
N LYS A 164 11.46 4.93 -18.32
CA LYS A 164 12.69 5.71 -18.11
C LYS A 164 13.79 4.87 -17.42
N TYR A 165 13.38 3.97 -16.53
CA TYR A 165 14.28 3.15 -15.72
C TYR A 165 14.06 1.67 -16.05
N GLN A 166 14.61 1.23 -17.18
CA GLN A 166 14.57 -0.17 -17.58
C GLN A 166 15.41 -1.04 -16.64
N ASN A 167 15.17 -2.36 -16.65
CA ASN A 167 15.84 -3.33 -15.77
C ASN A 167 15.68 -3.06 -14.28
N SER A 168 14.65 -2.29 -13.89
CA SER A 168 14.40 -1.95 -12.49
C SER A 168 13.70 -3.07 -11.74
N LYS A 169 13.91 -3.08 -10.42
CA LYS A 169 13.16 -3.94 -9.50
C LYS A 169 12.06 -3.14 -8.82
N PHE A 170 10.91 -3.78 -8.62
CA PHE A 170 9.79 -3.28 -7.83
C PHE A 170 9.44 -4.27 -6.73
N ILE A 171 9.28 -3.79 -5.51
CA ILE A 171 8.83 -4.60 -4.38
C ILE A 171 7.33 -4.35 -4.19
N VAL A 172 6.54 -5.41 -4.07
CA VAL A 172 5.11 -5.28 -3.78
C VAL A 172 4.71 -6.19 -2.64
N ASP A 173 3.73 -5.79 -1.85
CA ASP A 173 3.27 -6.64 -0.76
C ASP A 173 2.43 -7.82 -1.28
N VAL A 174 2.36 -8.88 -0.48
CA VAL A 174 1.64 -10.11 -0.87
C VAL A 174 0.14 -9.93 -1.05
N LYS A 175 -0.45 -8.82 -0.57
CA LYS A 175 -1.86 -8.46 -0.78
C LYS A 175 -2.13 -7.85 -2.16
N SER A 176 -1.10 -7.38 -2.83
CA SER A 176 -1.22 -6.66 -4.10
C SER A 176 -1.64 -7.57 -5.26
N THR A 177 -2.28 -6.95 -6.26
CA THR A 177 -2.78 -7.62 -7.46
C THR A 177 -1.77 -8.54 -8.11
N GLY A 178 -2.24 -9.65 -8.70
CA GLY A 178 -1.42 -10.59 -9.48
C GLY A 178 -0.89 -10.04 -10.81
N LEU A 179 -1.34 -8.85 -11.21
CA LEU A 179 -1.01 -8.25 -12.51
C LEU A 179 0.47 -7.89 -12.66
N TYR A 180 1.17 -7.51 -11.61
CA TYR A 180 2.57 -7.05 -11.69
C TYR A 180 3.50 -8.01 -12.44
N LYS A 181 3.45 -9.31 -12.14
CA LYS A 181 4.31 -10.32 -12.80
C LYS A 181 3.93 -10.64 -14.24
N LYS A 182 2.71 -10.27 -14.65
CA LYS A 182 2.15 -10.54 -15.98
C LYS A 182 2.07 -9.27 -16.83
N ASP A 183 2.48 -8.13 -16.29
CA ASP A 183 2.37 -6.84 -16.94
C ASP A 183 3.28 -6.73 -18.16
N LYS A 184 2.68 -6.54 -19.33
CA LYS A 184 3.39 -6.51 -20.61
C LYS A 184 4.41 -5.38 -20.72
N ILE A 185 4.14 -4.22 -20.07
CA ILE A 185 5.03 -3.05 -20.10
C ILE A 185 6.24 -3.32 -19.22
N LEU A 186 6.01 -3.82 -18.00
CA LEU A 186 7.11 -4.16 -17.08
C LEU A 186 7.99 -5.27 -17.67
N LEU A 187 7.39 -6.32 -18.26
CA LEU A 187 8.13 -7.40 -18.92
C LEU A 187 8.93 -6.88 -20.14
N LYS A 188 8.32 -6.04 -20.99
CA LYS A 188 8.99 -5.43 -22.15
C LYS A 188 10.20 -4.60 -21.73
N ASN A 189 10.10 -3.91 -20.60
CA ASN A 189 11.18 -3.07 -20.06
C ASN A 189 12.15 -3.86 -19.14
N ASN A 190 12.05 -5.21 -19.14
CA ASN A 190 12.88 -6.12 -18.38
C ASN A 190 12.90 -5.82 -16.87
N CYS A 191 11.76 -5.41 -16.32
CA CYS A 191 11.61 -5.12 -14.90
C CYS A 191 11.24 -6.37 -14.12
N GLU A 192 11.80 -6.50 -12.93
CA GLU A 192 11.52 -7.58 -11.99
C GLU A 192 10.52 -7.10 -10.92
N THR A 193 9.51 -7.92 -10.59
CA THR A 193 8.63 -7.70 -9.46
C THR A 193 8.80 -8.77 -8.40
N ILE A 194 9.07 -8.35 -7.17
CA ILE A 194 9.26 -9.23 -6.02
C ILE A 194 8.11 -9.02 -5.03
N TYR A 195 7.29 -10.05 -4.80
CA TYR A 195 6.29 -10.03 -3.74
C TYR A 195 6.95 -10.26 -2.37
N TRP A 196 6.61 -9.43 -1.39
CA TRP A 196 7.24 -9.45 -0.08
C TRP A 196 6.24 -9.31 1.07
N LYS A 197 6.74 -9.41 2.30
CA LYS A 197 5.94 -9.27 3.52
C LYS A 197 5.24 -7.92 3.55
N THR A 198 3.94 -7.91 3.88
CA THR A 198 3.20 -6.69 4.16
C THR A 198 3.74 -5.99 5.41
N GLY A 199 3.76 -4.68 5.37
CA GLY A 199 4.16 -3.80 6.45
C GLY A 199 5.30 -2.87 6.03
N HIS A 200 5.10 -1.59 6.28
CA HIS A 200 5.99 -0.52 5.81
C HIS A 200 7.47 -0.75 6.19
N SER A 201 7.76 -1.28 7.38
CA SER A 201 9.12 -1.60 7.81
C SER A 201 9.76 -2.71 6.97
N HIS A 202 8.97 -3.71 6.55
CA HIS A 202 9.44 -4.83 5.74
C HIS A 202 9.66 -4.42 4.28
N ILE A 203 8.72 -3.69 3.67
CA ILE A 203 8.84 -3.23 2.28
C ILE A 203 9.99 -2.23 2.16
N LYS A 204 10.09 -1.25 3.05
CA LYS A 204 11.17 -0.26 3.10
C LYS A 204 12.56 -0.91 3.13
N ARG A 205 12.75 -1.91 4.00
CA ARG A 205 14.00 -2.67 4.09
C ARG A 205 14.27 -3.46 2.80
N LYS A 206 13.24 -4.09 2.24
CA LYS A 206 13.40 -4.89 1.03
C LYS A 206 13.75 -4.01 -0.16
N VAL A 207 13.08 -2.85 -0.32
CA VAL A 207 13.43 -1.85 -1.34
C VAL A 207 14.90 -1.44 -1.24
N ASN A 208 15.38 -1.18 -0.03
CA ASN A 208 16.77 -0.79 0.20
C ASN A 208 17.75 -1.93 -0.08
N ASN A 209 17.47 -3.14 0.42
CA ASN A 209 18.36 -4.30 0.31
C ASN A 209 18.48 -4.81 -1.13
N GLU A 210 17.40 -4.75 -1.92
CA GLU A 210 17.39 -5.15 -3.33
C GLU A 210 17.85 -4.04 -4.27
N ASN A 211 18.12 -2.85 -3.74
CA ASN A 211 18.32 -1.64 -4.53
C ASN A 211 17.18 -1.45 -5.55
N ALA A 212 15.95 -1.76 -5.10
CA ALA A 212 14.77 -1.62 -5.93
C ALA A 212 14.43 -0.15 -6.15
N LEU A 213 13.89 0.18 -7.33
CA LEU A 213 13.53 1.56 -7.68
C LEU A 213 12.37 2.08 -6.84
N ALA A 214 11.37 1.21 -6.59
CA ALA A 214 10.23 1.54 -5.74
C ALA A 214 9.62 0.29 -5.09
N GLY A 215 8.81 0.54 -4.04
CA GLY A 215 7.96 -0.44 -3.41
C GLY A 215 6.52 0.06 -3.27
N PHE A 216 5.55 -0.86 -3.27
CA PHE A 216 4.13 -0.53 -3.23
C PHE A 216 3.37 -1.50 -2.31
N GLU A 217 2.55 -0.94 -1.40
CA GLU A 217 1.62 -1.69 -0.59
C GLU A 217 0.17 -1.41 -0.99
N LYS A 218 -0.69 -2.41 -0.89
CA LYS A 218 -2.14 -2.25 -1.13
C LYS A 218 -2.78 -1.23 -0.19
N SER A 219 -2.19 -0.97 0.97
CA SER A 219 -2.64 0.02 1.95
C SER A 219 -2.33 1.48 1.59
N GLY A 220 -1.62 1.74 0.48
CA GLY A 220 -1.27 3.08 0.03
C GLY A 220 0.10 3.60 0.46
N HIS A 221 0.91 2.81 1.19
CA HIS A 221 2.31 3.16 1.42
C HIS A 221 3.13 2.89 0.17
N PHE A 222 3.75 3.92 -0.38
CA PHE A 222 4.66 3.79 -1.52
C PHE A 222 6.04 4.34 -1.16
N PHE A 223 7.05 3.63 -1.62
CA PHE A 223 8.45 3.84 -1.28
C PHE A 223 9.23 4.09 -2.56
N PHE A 224 9.87 5.23 -2.66
CA PHE A 224 10.69 5.57 -3.81
C PHE A 224 12.15 5.67 -3.40
N ASN A 225 13.01 4.87 -4.01
CA ASN A 225 14.44 4.92 -3.77
C ASN A 225 15.11 5.95 -4.68
N GLN A 226 16.40 6.20 -4.49
CA GLN A 226 17.15 7.10 -5.37
C GLN A 226 17.06 6.65 -6.83
N PRO A 227 16.90 7.57 -7.79
CA PRO A 227 16.89 9.04 -7.62
C PRO A 227 15.52 9.66 -7.34
N LEU A 228 14.45 8.86 -7.18
CA LEU A 228 13.07 9.30 -7.07
C LEU A 228 12.66 9.75 -5.66
N GLY A 229 13.35 9.25 -4.66
CA GLY A 229 13.10 9.49 -3.25
C GLY A 229 14.24 9.01 -2.38
N TYR A 230 13.97 8.77 -1.12
CA TYR A 230 14.97 8.39 -0.11
C TYR A 230 14.73 7.00 0.49
N GLY A 231 13.82 6.23 -0.09
CA GLY A 231 13.54 4.85 0.31
C GLY A 231 12.56 4.71 1.47
N TYR A 232 11.95 5.79 1.95
CA TYR A 232 10.87 5.75 2.94
C TYR A 232 9.50 5.99 2.28
N ASP A 233 8.43 5.66 3.00
CA ASP A 233 7.05 5.91 2.64
C ASP A 233 6.73 7.40 2.74
N ASP A 234 6.11 7.94 1.70
CA ASP A 234 5.76 9.36 1.60
C ASP A 234 4.54 9.49 0.67
N GLY A 235 3.36 9.74 1.27
CA GLY A 235 2.11 9.87 0.52
C GLY A 235 2.13 11.07 -0.43
N ILE A 236 2.81 12.15 -0.07
CA ILE A 236 2.90 13.35 -0.91
C ILE A 236 3.80 13.10 -2.13
N ASN A 237 4.95 12.46 -1.94
CA ASN A 237 5.80 12.03 -3.05
C ASN A 237 5.06 11.02 -3.95
N SER A 238 4.22 10.18 -3.37
CA SER A 238 3.37 9.24 -4.10
C SER A 238 2.36 9.96 -5.00
N ALA A 239 1.68 10.99 -4.48
CA ALA A 239 0.77 11.84 -5.26
C ALA A 239 1.50 12.55 -6.42
N ILE A 240 2.73 13.02 -6.18
CA ILE A 240 3.59 13.60 -7.23
C ILE A 240 3.83 12.61 -8.37
N HIS A 241 4.13 11.34 -8.06
CA HIS A 241 4.33 10.31 -9.09
C HIS A 241 3.05 9.99 -9.87
N VAL A 242 1.87 10.12 -9.26
CA VAL A 242 0.58 10.05 -9.98
C VAL A 242 0.41 11.27 -10.89
N CYS A 243 0.78 12.48 -10.45
CA CYS A 243 0.78 13.67 -11.31
C CYS A 243 1.74 13.49 -12.50
N HIS A 244 2.93 12.93 -12.31
CA HIS A 244 3.83 12.62 -13.42
C HIS A 244 3.26 11.58 -14.39
N LEU A 245 2.51 10.60 -13.90
CA LEU A 245 1.81 9.64 -14.76
C LEU A 245 0.82 10.37 -15.68
N LEU A 246 0.01 11.29 -15.14
CA LEU A 246 -0.94 12.10 -15.91
C LEU A 246 -0.22 13.08 -16.86
N ASP A 247 0.88 13.69 -16.41
CA ASP A 247 1.67 14.64 -17.23
C ASP A 247 2.29 13.97 -18.46
N ASN A 248 2.70 12.71 -18.33
CA ASN A 248 3.31 11.94 -19.40
C ASN A 248 2.31 11.33 -20.41
N GLN A 249 1.00 11.43 -20.19
CA GLN A 249 -0.03 10.81 -21.03
C GLN A 249 -1.11 11.82 -21.44
N ASN A 250 -1.67 11.68 -22.65
CA ASN A 250 -2.79 12.50 -23.12
C ASN A 250 -4.15 11.84 -22.83
N LYS A 251 -4.28 11.21 -21.67
CA LYS A 251 -5.48 10.49 -21.23
C LYS A 251 -5.88 10.97 -19.84
N LYS A 252 -7.17 10.92 -19.54
CA LYS A 252 -7.69 11.07 -18.18
C LYS A 252 -7.36 9.83 -17.35
N MET A 253 -7.39 9.94 -16.02
CA MET A 253 -7.08 8.79 -15.15
C MET A 253 -8.04 7.62 -15.39
N SER A 254 -9.33 7.87 -15.56
CA SER A 254 -10.32 6.83 -15.87
C SER A 254 -10.07 6.11 -17.20
N GLU A 255 -9.43 6.77 -18.18
CA GLU A 255 -9.04 6.17 -19.45
C GLU A 255 -7.75 5.34 -19.30
N ILE A 256 -6.79 5.82 -18.49
CA ILE A 256 -5.56 5.10 -18.16
C ILE A 256 -5.89 3.78 -17.45
N MET A 257 -6.89 3.81 -16.56
CA MET A 257 -7.36 2.61 -15.86
C MET A 257 -7.87 1.52 -16.80
N LYS A 258 -8.43 1.88 -17.96
CA LYS A 258 -8.88 0.89 -18.98
C LYS A 258 -7.72 0.14 -19.66
N ASP A 259 -6.49 0.64 -19.55
CA ASP A 259 -5.29 -0.03 -20.06
C ASP A 259 -4.80 -1.16 -19.10
N ILE A 260 -5.38 -1.27 -17.91
CA ILE A 260 -5.13 -2.37 -16.96
C ILE A 260 -6.19 -3.46 -17.18
N PRO A 261 -5.81 -4.74 -17.25
CA PRO A 261 -6.79 -5.83 -17.26
C PRO A 261 -7.73 -5.76 -16.07
N ILE A 262 -9.00 -5.98 -16.30
CA ILE A 262 -9.99 -6.04 -15.24
C ILE A 262 -9.66 -7.23 -14.33
N THR A 263 -9.68 -7.01 -13.03
CA THR A 263 -9.62 -8.06 -12.01
C THR A 263 -10.68 -7.81 -10.95
N TYR A 264 -11.25 -8.87 -10.47
CA TYR A 264 -12.22 -8.89 -9.39
C TYR A 264 -11.48 -9.20 -8.10
N GLN A 265 -11.39 -8.23 -7.20
CA GLN A 265 -10.59 -8.33 -5.97
C GLN A 265 -11.45 -8.06 -4.75
N THR A 266 -11.19 -8.77 -3.65
CA THR A 266 -11.81 -8.44 -2.36
C THR A 266 -11.13 -7.24 -1.71
N PRO A 267 -11.84 -6.51 -0.84
CA PRO A 267 -11.16 -5.72 0.17
C PRO A 267 -10.27 -6.61 1.04
N THR A 268 -9.45 -6.00 1.88
CA THR A 268 -8.74 -6.75 2.92
C THR A 268 -9.75 -7.13 4.00
N MET A 269 -9.96 -8.43 4.22
CA MET A 269 -10.90 -8.96 5.23
C MET A 269 -10.11 -9.50 6.41
N ALA A 270 -10.57 -9.24 7.63
CA ALA A 270 -9.86 -9.58 8.85
C ALA A 270 -10.73 -10.39 9.82
N PRO A 271 -10.85 -11.73 9.65
CA PRO A 271 -11.52 -12.58 10.62
C PRO A 271 -10.76 -12.59 11.94
N PHE A 272 -11.49 -12.51 13.05
CA PHE A 272 -10.90 -12.57 14.38
C PHE A 272 -10.18 -13.92 14.59
N CYS A 273 -8.97 -13.84 15.16
CA CYS A 273 -8.20 -14.99 15.63
C CYS A 273 -7.29 -14.51 16.76
N LYS A 274 -7.28 -15.23 17.90
CA LYS A 274 -6.49 -14.85 19.07
C LYS A 274 -5.00 -14.71 18.72
N ASP A 275 -4.34 -13.73 19.33
CA ASP A 275 -2.92 -13.44 19.08
C ASP A 275 -2.01 -14.65 19.33
N GLU A 276 -2.31 -15.45 20.34
CA GLU A 276 -1.53 -16.64 20.70
C GLU A 276 -1.70 -17.77 19.70
N GLU A 277 -2.78 -17.79 18.92
CA GLU A 277 -3.14 -18.88 18.03
C GLU A 277 -2.92 -18.56 16.54
N LYS A 278 -3.04 -17.30 16.14
CA LYS A 278 -3.09 -16.90 14.74
C LYS A 278 -1.89 -17.37 13.90
N TYR A 279 -0.69 -17.38 14.46
CA TYR A 279 0.51 -17.82 13.74
C TYR A 279 0.51 -19.34 13.52
N LEU A 280 0.12 -20.11 14.52
CA LEU A 280 0.02 -21.57 14.42
C LEU A 280 -1.10 -21.98 13.46
N VAL A 281 -2.24 -21.28 13.49
CA VAL A 281 -3.33 -21.48 12.53
C VAL A 281 -2.82 -21.29 11.10
N VAL A 282 -2.14 -20.19 10.82
CA VAL A 282 -1.59 -19.91 9.49
C VAL A 282 -0.55 -20.95 9.09
N GLU A 283 0.36 -21.36 9.99
CA GLU A 283 1.37 -22.39 9.68
C GLU A 283 0.72 -23.73 9.27
N ASN A 284 -0.34 -24.14 9.96
CA ASN A 284 -1.08 -25.36 9.61
C ASN A 284 -1.80 -25.22 8.25
N LEU A 285 -2.34 -24.05 7.94
CA LEU A 285 -2.98 -23.78 6.65
C LEU A 285 -1.95 -23.74 5.52
N VAL A 286 -0.75 -23.23 5.74
CA VAL A 286 0.37 -23.31 4.78
C VAL A 286 0.61 -24.77 4.39
N LYS A 287 0.78 -25.67 5.39
CA LYS A 287 1.01 -27.09 5.15
C LYS A 287 -0.15 -27.77 4.39
N GLN A 288 -1.39 -27.38 4.71
CA GLN A 288 -2.56 -27.92 4.00
C GLN A 288 -2.56 -27.49 2.52
N ILE A 289 -2.32 -26.22 2.22
CA ILE A 289 -2.27 -25.71 0.84
C ILE A 289 -1.11 -26.34 0.07
N GLU A 290 0.06 -26.52 0.67
CA GLU A 290 1.20 -27.21 0.07
C GLU A 290 0.85 -28.67 -0.28
N ASN A 291 0.21 -29.39 0.65
CA ASN A 291 -0.23 -30.77 0.43
C ASN A 291 -1.28 -30.89 -0.72
N LEU A 292 -2.24 -29.94 -0.79
CA LEU A 292 -3.21 -29.90 -1.91
C LEU A 292 -2.50 -29.73 -3.26
N LYS A 293 -1.48 -28.87 -3.32
CA LYS A 293 -0.66 -28.69 -4.53
C LYS A 293 0.12 -29.95 -4.88
N GLU A 294 0.79 -30.58 -3.91
CA GLU A 294 1.58 -31.81 -4.12
C GLU A 294 0.72 -32.97 -4.63
N LYS A 295 -0.47 -33.14 -4.05
CA LYS A 295 -1.45 -34.16 -4.48
C LYS A 295 -2.15 -33.83 -5.79
N LYS A 296 -1.93 -32.62 -6.33
CA LYS A 296 -2.63 -32.11 -7.52
C LYS A 296 -4.16 -32.16 -7.34
N GLU A 297 -4.63 -31.85 -6.15
CA GLU A 297 -6.06 -31.75 -5.88
C GLU A 297 -6.60 -30.45 -6.53
N LYS A 298 -7.70 -30.61 -7.27
CA LYS A 298 -8.38 -29.48 -7.92
C LYS A 298 -9.29 -28.77 -6.94
N ILE A 299 -9.28 -27.44 -7.01
CA ILE A 299 -10.17 -26.56 -6.28
C ILE A 299 -10.99 -25.82 -7.32
N ASP A 300 -12.30 -26.13 -7.40
CA ASP A 300 -13.20 -25.61 -8.43
C ASP A 300 -12.59 -25.80 -9.84
N ASP A 301 -12.22 -27.04 -10.16
CA ASP A 301 -11.62 -27.50 -11.43
C ASP A 301 -10.26 -26.91 -11.81
N GLN A 302 -9.62 -26.15 -10.92
CA GLN A 302 -8.31 -25.54 -11.13
C GLN A 302 -7.23 -26.13 -10.21
N LEU A 303 -6.02 -26.29 -10.73
CA LEU A 303 -4.85 -26.68 -9.94
C LEU A 303 -4.15 -25.45 -9.33
N ILE A 304 -3.56 -25.66 -8.16
CA ILE A 304 -2.63 -24.68 -7.59
C ILE A 304 -1.31 -24.75 -8.36
N THR A 305 -0.95 -23.68 -9.05
CA THR A 305 0.28 -23.59 -9.86
C THR A 305 1.47 -23.05 -9.07
N ASN A 306 1.22 -22.09 -8.18
CA ASN A 306 2.28 -21.44 -7.41
C ASN A 306 1.86 -21.20 -5.96
N ILE A 307 2.83 -21.31 -5.04
CA ILE A 307 2.70 -20.97 -3.62
C ILE A 307 3.83 -20.04 -3.24
N LEU A 308 3.50 -18.99 -2.49
CA LEU A 308 4.45 -18.03 -1.91
C LEU A 308 4.19 -17.93 -0.40
N THR A 309 5.18 -18.33 0.41
CA THR A 309 5.07 -18.43 1.87
C THR A 309 5.83 -17.33 2.62
N VAL A 310 6.22 -16.28 1.94
CA VAL A 310 7.00 -15.18 2.52
C VAL A 310 6.28 -14.45 3.66
N ASN A 311 4.92 -14.49 3.65
CA ASN A 311 4.09 -13.92 4.72
C ASN A 311 2.72 -14.63 4.76
N GLY A 312 2.64 -15.74 5.50
CA GLY A 312 1.53 -16.68 5.42
C GLY A 312 1.58 -17.47 4.12
N VAL A 313 0.45 -17.69 3.46
CA VAL A 313 0.38 -18.39 2.19
C VAL A 313 -0.42 -17.59 1.15
N ARG A 314 0.23 -17.24 0.06
CA ARG A 314 -0.43 -16.81 -1.18
C ARG A 314 -0.30 -17.93 -2.19
N PHE A 315 -1.42 -18.44 -2.68
CA PHE A 315 -1.46 -19.50 -3.66
C PHE A 315 -2.23 -19.07 -4.91
N SER A 316 -1.74 -19.46 -6.07
CA SER A 316 -2.29 -19.06 -7.37
C SER A 316 -2.73 -20.28 -8.17
N PHE A 317 -3.77 -20.11 -8.97
CA PHE A 317 -4.38 -21.12 -9.82
C PHE A 317 -3.95 -20.97 -11.29
N GLU A 318 -4.31 -21.95 -12.11
CA GLU A 318 -4.02 -22.00 -13.56
C GLU A 318 -4.62 -20.80 -14.30
N ASP A 319 -5.84 -20.38 -13.94
CA ASP A 319 -6.53 -19.22 -14.51
C ASP A 319 -5.93 -17.86 -14.10
N GLY A 320 -4.96 -17.87 -13.20
CA GLY A 320 -4.30 -16.68 -12.64
C GLY A 320 -4.99 -16.07 -11.44
N SER A 321 -6.11 -16.64 -11.00
CA SER A 321 -6.74 -16.29 -9.73
C SER A 321 -5.82 -16.66 -8.56
N TRP A 322 -5.99 -16.00 -7.41
CA TRP A 322 -5.19 -16.31 -6.22
C TRP A 322 -5.94 -16.00 -4.92
N GLY A 323 -5.48 -16.65 -3.86
CA GLY A 323 -5.91 -16.41 -2.49
C GLY A 323 -4.72 -16.17 -1.57
N LEU A 324 -4.93 -15.38 -0.52
CA LEU A 324 -3.96 -15.10 0.54
C LEU A 324 -4.59 -15.39 1.90
N ILE A 325 -3.83 -16.06 2.75
CA ILE A 325 -4.10 -16.24 4.19
C ILE A 325 -2.84 -15.87 4.95
N ARG A 326 -2.91 -14.89 5.86
CA ARG A 326 -1.78 -14.55 6.72
C ARG A 326 -2.23 -14.08 8.11
N ALA A 327 -1.34 -14.12 9.09
CA ALA A 327 -1.59 -13.51 10.40
C ALA A 327 -1.44 -11.98 10.30
N SER A 328 -2.33 -11.23 10.95
CA SER A 328 -2.15 -9.79 11.14
C SER A 328 -1.00 -9.54 12.13
N SER A 329 -0.14 -8.56 11.83
CA SER A 329 0.94 -8.16 12.76
C SER A 329 0.45 -7.24 13.88
N ASN A 330 -0.70 -6.56 13.68
CA ASN A 330 -1.13 -5.47 14.54
C ASN A 330 -2.45 -5.74 15.28
N LYS A 331 -3.20 -6.76 14.88
CA LYS A 331 -4.53 -7.06 15.43
C LYS A 331 -4.67 -8.55 15.73
N PRO A 332 -5.52 -8.97 16.66
CA PRO A 332 -5.87 -10.37 16.89
C PRO A 332 -6.79 -10.89 15.76
N SER A 333 -6.23 -11.00 14.58
CA SER A 333 -6.97 -11.40 13.37
C SER A 333 -6.04 -12.07 12.36
N LEU A 334 -6.65 -12.77 11.41
CA LEU A 334 -6.01 -13.11 10.15
C LEU A 334 -6.26 -12.00 9.12
N VAL A 335 -5.67 -12.16 7.96
CA VAL A 335 -5.88 -11.30 6.78
C VAL A 335 -6.13 -12.18 5.58
N ILE A 336 -7.26 -11.96 4.92
CA ILE A 336 -7.70 -12.69 3.75
C ILE A 336 -7.89 -11.72 2.60
N VAL A 337 -7.34 -12.07 1.44
CA VAL A 337 -7.56 -11.36 0.17
C VAL A 337 -7.68 -12.39 -0.93
N THR A 338 -8.62 -12.21 -1.83
CA THR A 338 -8.75 -13.03 -3.04
C THR A 338 -8.87 -12.14 -4.28
N GLU A 339 -8.37 -12.61 -5.40
CA GLU A 339 -8.48 -11.94 -6.68
C GLU A 339 -8.68 -12.95 -7.80
N SER A 340 -9.55 -12.63 -8.74
CA SER A 340 -9.73 -13.37 -9.98
C SER A 340 -9.63 -12.44 -11.20
N PRO A 341 -8.88 -12.81 -12.24
CA PRO A 341 -8.90 -12.11 -13.52
C PRO A 341 -10.05 -12.58 -14.42
N THR A 342 -10.84 -13.58 -14.01
CA THR A 342 -11.87 -14.20 -14.86
C THR A 342 -13.28 -13.71 -14.54
N SER A 343 -13.70 -13.76 -13.28
CA SER A 343 -15.04 -13.32 -12.89
C SER A 343 -15.16 -13.03 -11.38
N GLU A 344 -16.22 -12.32 -11.04
CA GLU A 344 -16.67 -12.10 -9.65
C GLU A 344 -17.00 -13.43 -8.95
N GLU A 345 -17.69 -14.33 -9.63
CA GLU A 345 -18.03 -15.65 -9.11
C GLU A 345 -16.80 -16.48 -8.74
N ARG A 346 -15.77 -16.43 -9.58
CA ARG A 346 -14.52 -17.15 -9.33
C ARG A 346 -13.82 -16.61 -8.09
N LYS A 347 -13.81 -15.29 -7.91
CA LYS A 347 -13.31 -14.65 -6.68
C LYS A 347 -14.02 -15.16 -5.44
N ILE A 348 -15.36 -15.23 -5.48
CA ILE A 348 -16.20 -15.71 -4.37
C ILE A 348 -15.91 -17.19 -4.08
N LYS A 349 -15.77 -18.04 -5.10
CA LYS A 349 -15.44 -19.45 -4.90
C LYS A 349 -14.11 -19.66 -4.19
N ILE A 350 -13.09 -18.85 -4.51
CA ILE A 350 -11.81 -18.91 -3.82
C ILE A 350 -11.96 -18.45 -2.37
N PHE A 351 -12.74 -17.39 -2.14
CA PHE A 351 -13.03 -16.95 -0.78
C PHE A 351 -13.71 -18.04 0.04
N ASN A 352 -14.76 -18.66 -0.50
CA ASN A 352 -15.50 -19.75 0.18
C ASN A 352 -14.58 -20.94 0.50
N PHE A 353 -13.71 -21.32 -0.42
CA PHE A 353 -12.69 -22.35 -0.16
C PHE A 353 -11.79 -21.97 1.02
N ILE A 354 -11.34 -20.71 1.09
CA ILE A 354 -10.53 -20.23 2.22
C ILE A 354 -11.35 -20.23 3.50
N ASP A 355 -12.57 -19.70 3.48
CA ASP A 355 -13.43 -19.63 4.66
C ASP A 355 -13.72 -21.03 5.22
N ASP A 356 -13.99 -22.03 4.36
CA ASP A 356 -14.16 -23.44 4.75
C ASP A 356 -12.92 -23.99 5.47
N LEU A 357 -11.73 -23.69 4.97
CA LEU A 357 -10.49 -24.12 5.62
C LEU A 357 -10.33 -23.44 7.00
N LEU A 358 -10.66 -22.17 7.09
CA LEU A 358 -10.58 -21.40 8.32
C LEU A 358 -11.56 -21.90 9.37
N GLN A 359 -12.83 -22.09 9.00
CA GLN A 359 -13.88 -22.57 9.90
C GLN A 359 -13.58 -23.97 10.47
N LYS A 360 -13.00 -24.87 9.67
CA LYS A 360 -12.55 -26.19 10.13
C LYS A 360 -11.50 -26.15 11.22
N THR A 361 -10.80 -25.02 11.42
CA THR A 361 -9.85 -24.89 12.53
C THR A 361 -10.53 -24.74 13.89
N GLY A 362 -11.80 -24.30 13.93
CA GLY A 362 -12.54 -23.98 15.14
C GLY A 362 -12.01 -22.79 15.94
N LYS A 363 -11.12 -21.95 15.34
CA LYS A 363 -10.39 -20.87 16.01
C LYS A 363 -10.69 -19.48 15.41
N ILE A 364 -11.60 -19.42 14.45
CA ILE A 364 -11.92 -18.21 13.70
C ILE A 364 -13.25 -17.65 14.17
N GLY A 365 -13.25 -16.36 14.50
CA GLY A 365 -14.43 -15.61 14.84
C GLY A 365 -14.97 -14.79 13.68
N GLU A 366 -15.71 -13.74 14.01
CA GLU A 366 -16.35 -12.87 13.03
C GLU A 366 -15.33 -12.11 12.18
N TYR A 367 -15.72 -11.80 10.95
CA TYR A 367 -15.00 -10.95 10.04
C TYR A 367 -15.36 -9.48 10.33
N ASP A 368 -14.37 -8.59 10.20
CA ASP A 368 -14.62 -7.13 10.20
C ASP A 368 -15.48 -6.71 9.01
N GLN A 369 -15.28 -7.34 7.86
CA GLN A 369 -16.12 -7.25 6.66
C GLN A 369 -16.03 -8.55 5.87
N LYS A 370 -17.11 -8.93 5.21
CA LYS A 370 -17.22 -10.16 4.40
C LYS A 370 -17.92 -9.84 3.08
N ILE A 371 -17.51 -10.50 1.98
CA ILE A 371 -18.15 -10.39 0.65
C ILE A 371 -19.41 -11.21 0.58
#